data_71e17d0cf43dc45d7b717a5f7bd2687c
#
_entry.id   71e17d0cf43dc45d7b717a5f7bd2687c
#
_cell.length_a   1.000
_cell.length_b   1.000
_cell.length_c   1.000
_cell.angle_alpha   90.00
_cell.angle_beta   90.00
_cell.angle_gamma   90.00
#
_symmetry.space_group_name_H-M   'P 1'
#
loop_
_entity.id
_entity.type
_entity.pdbx_description
1 polymer ?
#
loop_
_entity_poly.entity_id
_entity_poly.type
_entity_poly.pdbx_seq_one_letter_code
_entity_poly.pdbx_strand_id
1 'polypeptide(L)'
;WFVDLRFPGHENTNIIDGVPEGWEKKSVDSIYNIKYGKNLSTKLITETGFYPVYGANGVIGYYDKANCNEQVVLITSRGNGSGDVLMTYHKDAFITNNSFIVTPSEGFEYCKLPFTFQFLKMANFRAVRTGAAQPQLTNQSIHTVDVILPNKNLIEKFCSATIGMNDTIIKYREQIRLLTEARDRLLPKLMSGEITI
;
A
#
# COMPACT_ATOMS: atom_id res chain seq x y z
N TRP A 1 12.87 -13.28 -2.86
CA TRP A 1 13.51 -12.78 -4.08
C TRP A 1 14.37 -11.54 -3.82
N PHE A 2 13.87 -10.56 -3.11
CA PHE A 2 14.50 -9.23 -3.00
C PHE A 2 15.17 -8.98 -1.64
N VAL A 3 14.90 -9.79 -0.65
CA VAL A 3 15.52 -9.72 0.70
C VAL A 3 16.66 -10.73 0.79
N ASP A 4 16.34 -12.01 0.60
CA ASP A 4 17.34 -13.10 0.70
C ASP A 4 18.07 -13.34 -0.63
N LEU A 5 17.78 -12.54 -1.66
CA LEU A 5 18.33 -12.61 -3.02
C LEU A 5 18.16 -13.99 -3.68
N ARG A 6 17.09 -14.73 -3.30
CA ARG A 6 16.74 -16.04 -3.87
C ARG A 6 15.75 -15.89 -5.02
N PHE A 7 16.14 -15.21 -6.07
CA PHE A 7 15.34 -15.01 -7.27
C PHE A 7 15.70 -16.02 -8.36
N PRO A 8 14.85 -16.26 -9.37
CA PRO A 8 15.18 -17.16 -10.48
C PRO A 8 16.45 -16.73 -11.22
N GLY A 9 17.48 -17.57 -11.18
CA GLY A 9 18.80 -17.32 -11.78
C GLY A 9 19.83 -16.72 -10.81
N HIS A 10 19.52 -16.61 -9.53
CA HIS A 10 20.44 -16.07 -8.52
C HIS A 10 21.76 -16.86 -8.42
N GLU A 11 21.72 -18.17 -8.70
CA GLU A 11 22.90 -19.05 -8.64
C GLU A 11 23.99 -18.66 -9.63
N ASN A 12 23.59 -17.98 -10.73
CA ASN A 12 24.49 -17.55 -11.82
C ASN A 12 24.65 -16.01 -11.84
N THR A 13 24.21 -15.30 -10.81
CA THR A 13 24.29 -13.85 -10.71
C THR A 13 25.39 -13.45 -9.75
N ASN A 14 26.35 -12.66 -10.21
CA ASN A 14 27.37 -12.09 -9.34
C ASN A 14 26.74 -11.08 -8.38
N ILE A 15 27.18 -11.08 -7.12
CA ILE A 15 26.79 -10.10 -6.13
C ILE A 15 28.04 -9.27 -5.78
N ILE A 16 28.00 -7.97 -6.07
CA ILE A 16 29.09 -7.03 -5.80
C ILE A 16 28.59 -6.04 -4.74
N ASP A 17 29.25 -5.97 -3.61
CA ASP A 17 28.89 -5.10 -2.47
C ASP A 17 27.42 -5.24 -2.03
N GLY A 18 26.90 -6.48 -2.09
CA GLY A 18 25.50 -6.79 -1.70
C GLY A 18 24.46 -6.46 -2.77
N VAL A 19 24.88 -5.99 -3.95
CA VAL A 19 24.00 -5.66 -5.08
C VAL A 19 24.17 -6.70 -6.18
N PRO A 20 23.10 -7.42 -6.59
CA PRO A 20 23.16 -8.32 -7.72
C PRO A 20 23.47 -7.60 -9.02
N GLU A 21 24.23 -8.25 -9.88
CA GLU A 21 24.55 -7.72 -11.21
C GLU A 21 23.28 -7.40 -12.00
N GLY A 22 23.24 -6.22 -12.63
CA GLY A 22 22.08 -5.72 -13.39
C GLY A 22 20.99 -5.09 -12.54
N TRP A 23 21.21 -4.95 -11.22
CA TRP A 23 20.34 -4.13 -10.37
C TRP A 23 20.92 -2.72 -10.23
N GLU A 24 20.06 -1.73 -10.05
CA GLU A 24 20.46 -0.33 -10.03
C GLU A 24 20.05 0.37 -8.73
N LYS A 25 20.97 1.15 -8.15
CA LYS A 25 20.63 2.05 -7.06
C LYS A 25 19.89 3.27 -7.64
N LYS A 26 18.67 3.52 -7.15
CA LYS A 26 17.84 4.65 -7.59
C LYS A 26 17.16 5.29 -6.37
N SER A 27 16.85 6.58 -6.47
CA SER A 27 15.95 7.22 -5.51
C SER A 27 14.50 6.79 -5.76
N VAL A 28 13.70 6.68 -4.70
CA VAL A 28 12.30 6.23 -4.79
C VAL A 28 11.47 7.12 -5.72
N ASP A 29 11.70 8.42 -5.69
CA ASP A 29 10.99 9.41 -6.51
C ASP A 29 11.36 9.37 -8.00
N SER A 30 12.50 8.77 -8.36
CA SER A 30 12.84 8.53 -9.77
C SER A 30 12.03 7.38 -10.39
N ILE A 31 11.50 6.48 -9.54
CA ILE A 31 10.73 5.30 -9.95
C ILE A 31 9.22 5.56 -9.82
N TYR A 32 8.82 6.35 -8.82
CA TYR A 32 7.43 6.53 -8.45
C TYR A 32 7.02 8.00 -8.36
N ASN A 33 5.83 8.31 -8.86
CA ASN A 33 5.12 9.54 -8.55
C ASN A 33 4.52 9.42 -7.15
N ILE A 34 4.88 10.35 -6.25
CA ILE A 34 4.45 10.34 -4.86
C ILE A 34 3.72 11.64 -4.57
N LYS A 35 2.43 11.55 -4.28
CA LYS A 35 1.56 12.71 -4.05
C LYS A 35 0.75 12.52 -2.76
N TYR A 36 0.56 13.60 -2.01
CA TYR A 36 -0.38 13.58 -0.88
C TYR A 36 -1.79 13.27 -1.36
N GLY A 37 -2.52 12.51 -0.54
CA GLY A 37 -3.97 12.48 -0.63
C GLY A 37 -4.58 13.85 -0.35
N LYS A 38 -5.91 13.93 -0.32
CA LYS A 38 -6.64 15.21 -0.14
C LYS A 38 -7.06 15.39 1.32
N ASN A 39 -7.13 16.65 1.74
CA ASN A 39 -7.69 16.96 3.05
C ASN A 39 -9.19 16.62 3.10
N LEU A 40 -9.63 15.99 4.18
CA LEU A 40 -11.03 15.69 4.46
C LEU A 40 -11.31 15.97 5.93
N SER A 41 -12.36 16.76 6.19
CA SER A 41 -12.82 16.98 7.56
C SER A 41 -13.34 15.67 8.15
N THR A 42 -12.93 15.35 9.38
CA THR A 42 -13.41 14.16 10.10
C THR A 42 -14.92 14.13 10.29
N LYS A 43 -15.57 15.32 10.31
CA LYS A 43 -17.03 15.46 10.39
C LYS A 43 -17.78 14.91 9.18
N LEU A 44 -17.09 14.73 8.04
CA LEU A 44 -17.65 14.19 6.81
C LEU A 44 -17.45 12.68 6.67
N ILE A 45 -16.70 12.09 7.59
CA ILE A 45 -16.44 10.65 7.59
C ILE A 45 -17.57 9.97 8.38
N THR A 46 -18.21 9.00 7.75
CA THR A 46 -19.34 8.26 8.29
C THR A 46 -18.95 6.80 8.56
N GLU A 47 -19.73 6.09 9.38
CA GLU A 47 -19.50 4.66 9.65
C GLU A 47 -19.85 3.77 8.44
N THR A 48 -20.76 4.25 7.61
CA THR A 48 -21.22 3.57 6.38
C THR A 48 -21.27 4.55 5.22
N GLY A 49 -21.06 4.10 3.99
CA GLY A 49 -21.10 4.98 2.81
C GLY A 49 -20.58 4.29 1.56
N PHE A 50 -20.42 5.06 0.49
CA PHE A 50 -20.07 4.52 -0.82
C PHE A 50 -18.58 4.18 -0.94
N TYR A 51 -17.70 5.09 -0.50
CA TYR A 51 -16.26 4.94 -0.73
C TYR A 51 -15.50 4.90 0.59
N PRO A 52 -14.66 3.89 0.82
CA PRO A 52 -13.82 3.81 2.00
C PRO A 52 -12.83 4.97 2.02
N VAL A 53 -12.63 5.53 3.21
CA VAL A 53 -11.67 6.60 3.47
C VAL A 53 -10.42 5.98 4.09
N TYR A 54 -9.29 6.13 3.41
CA TYR A 54 -7.99 5.68 3.91
C TYR A 54 -7.29 6.82 4.66
N GLY A 55 -7.02 6.57 5.93
CA GLY A 55 -6.18 7.41 6.79
C GLY A 55 -4.76 6.87 6.95
N ALA A 56 -4.09 7.21 8.04
CA ALA A 56 -2.74 6.77 8.34
C ALA A 56 -2.59 5.25 8.53
N ASN A 57 -3.62 4.58 9.08
CA ASN A 57 -3.56 3.17 9.47
C ASN A 57 -4.58 2.28 8.71
N GLY A 58 -4.96 2.67 7.51
CA GLY A 58 -5.96 1.96 6.71
C GLY A 58 -7.30 2.68 6.67
N VAL A 59 -8.40 1.91 6.51
CA VAL A 59 -9.76 2.47 6.42
C VAL A 59 -10.21 3.02 7.77
N ILE A 60 -10.67 4.27 7.77
CA ILE A 60 -11.13 5.01 8.95
C ILE A 60 -12.63 5.35 8.92
N GLY A 61 -13.34 4.94 7.89
CA GLY A 61 -14.77 5.18 7.65
C GLY A 61 -15.05 5.31 6.16
N TYR A 62 -16.15 5.99 5.84
CA TYR A 62 -16.64 6.12 4.47
C TYR A 62 -16.97 7.57 4.12
N TYR A 63 -17.02 7.88 2.82
CA TYR A 63 -17.38 9.19 2.29
C TYR A 63 -18.12 9.06 0.95
N ASP A 64 -18.81 10.12 0.51
CA ASP A 64 -19.64 10.12 -0.71
C ASP A 64 -18.83 10.20 -2.01
N LYS A 65 -17.54 10.56 -1.93
CA LYS A 65 -16.70 10.81 -3.11
C LYS A 65 -15.39 10.04 -3.00
N ALA A 66 -14.94 9.49 -4.13
CA ALA A 66 -13.59 8.98 -4.28
C ALA A 66 -12.66 10.08 -4.82
N ASN A 67 -11.37 9.97 -4.52
CA ASN A 67 -10.31 10.75 -5.15
C ASN A 67 -9.22 9.87 -5.77
N CYS A 68 -9.41 8.56 -5.68
CA CYS A 68 -8.57 7.54 -6.29
C CYS A 68 -9.49 6.45 -6.84
N ASN A 69 -9.32 6.10 -8.13
CA ASN A 69 -10.21 5.18 -8.86
C ASN A 69 -9.48 3.89 -9.27
N GLU A 70 -8.37 3.61 -8.62
CA GLU A 70 -7.60 2.40 -8.80
C GLU A 70 -6.99 1.94 -7.47
N GLN A 71 -6.55 0.70 -7.43
CA GLN A 71 -5.79 0.20 -6.28
C GLN A 71 -4.38 0.77 -6.33
N VAL A 72 -3.94 1.33 -5.23
CA VAL A 72 -2.64 2.01 -5.11
C VAL A 72 -1.90 1.58 -3.84
N VAL A 73 -0.60 1.79 -3.85
CA VAL A 73 0.22 1.72 -2.63
C VAL A 73 0.19 3.08 -1.95
N LEU A 74 0.10 3.04 -0.62
CA LEU A 74 0.10 4.21 0.24
C LEU A 74 1.32 4.17 1.16
N ILE A 75 1.90 5.34 1.41
CA ILE A 75 2.91 5.51 2.46
C ILE A 75 2.33 6.48 3.49
N THR A 76 2.24 6.05 4.74
CA THR A 76 1.73 6.89 5.83
C THR A 76 2.62 8.09 6.04
N SER A 77 2.04 9.30 6.02
CA SER A 77 2.80 10.55 6.13
C SER A 77 2.93 11.07 7.56
N ARG A 78 2.00 10.75 8.47
CA ARG A 78 1.93 11.34 9.81
C ARG A 78 1.64 10.33 10.91
N GLY A 79 2.12 10.65 12.13
CA GLY A 79 1.90 9.86 13.33
C GLY A 79 2.91 8.73 13.50
N ASN A 80 2.67 7.86 14.48
CA ASN A 80 3.57 6.75 14.82
C ASN A 80 3.82 5.77 13.65
N GLY A 81 2.82 5.59 12.78
CA GLY A 81 2.90 4.79 11.56
C GLY A 81 3.56 5.50 10.38
N SER A 82 4.05 6.73 10.56
CA SER A 82 4.74 7.47 9.49
C SER A 82 5.83 6.61 8.85
N GLY A 83 5.80 6.46 7.53
CA GLY A 83 6.69 5.58 6.77
C GLY A 83 6.18 4.14 6.62
N ASP A 84 5.04 3.77 7.23
CA ASP A 84 4.43 2.47 6.99
C ASP A 84 3.81 2.42 5.60
N VAL A 85 4.01 1.28 4.94
CA VAL A 85 3.51 1.05 3.58
C VAL A 85 2.26 0.20 3.63
N LEU A 86 1.20 0.71 3.04
CA LEU A 86 -0.11 0.09 2.95
C LEU A 86 -0.49 -0.10 1.47
N MET A 87 -1.52 -0.91 1.23
CA MET A 87 -2.11 -1.07 -0.10
C MET A 87 -3.62 -0.88 0.02
N THR A 88 -4.23 -0.16 -0.92
CA THR A 88 -5.69 -0.11 -0.99
C THR A 88 -6.23 -1.43 -1.54
N TYR A 89 -7.34 -1.91 -0.95
CA TYR A 89 -8.03 -3.12 -1.42
C TYR A 89 -9.28 -2.80 -2.24
N HIS A 90 -9.72 -1.55 -2.18
CA HIS A 90 -10.86 -1.04 -2.94
C HIS A 90 -10.35 -0.30 -4.17
N LYS A 91 -11.04 -0.50 -5.28
CA LYS A 91 -10.70 0.20 -6.53
C LYS A 91 -10.99 1.69 -6.39
N ASP A 92 -12.18 2.04 -5.88
CA ASP A 92 -12.56 3.42 -5.65
C ASP A 92 -12.45 3.74 -4.16
N ALA A 93 -11.71 4.77 -3.79
CA ALA A 93 -11.46 5.15 -2.41
C ALA A 93 -11.20 6.65 -2.27
N PHE A 94 -11.37 7.18 -1.07
CA PHE A 94 -10.87 8.50 -0.71
C PHE A 94 -9.60 8.36 0.13
N ILE A 95 -8.50 8.88 -0.38
CA ILE A 95 -7.21 8.88 0.32
C ILE A 95 -7.00 10.24 0.96
N THR A 96 -6.84 10.25 2.30
CA THR A 96 -6.60 11.48 3.04
C THR A 96 -5.15 11.93 2.94
N ASN A 97 -4.89 13.20 3.27
CA ASN A 97 -3.54 13.76 3.32
C ASN A 97 -2.64 13.19 4.43
N ASN A 98 -3.14 12.22 5.21
CA ASN A 98 -2.34 11.45 6.16
C ASN A 98 -1.54 10.33 5.48
N SER A 99 -1.73 10.14 4.18
CA SER A 99 -0.98 9.19 3.36
C SER A 99 -0.58 9.82 2.03
N PHE A 100 0.55 9.34 1.50
CA PHE A 100 0.93 9.56 0.12
C PHE A 100 0.31 8.47 -0.75
N ILE A 101 -0.09 8.82 -1.95
CA ILE A 101 -0.47 7.93 -3.04
C ILE A 101 0.78 7.71 -3.89
N VAL A 102 1.12 6.45 -4.13
CA VAL A 102 2.30 6.05 -4.89
C VAL A 102 1.87 5.33 -6.15
N THR A 103 2.28 5.87 -7.29
CA THR A 103 2.06 5.27 -8.61
C THR A 103 3.37 5.22 -9.39
N PRO A 104 3.61 4.21 -10.25
CA PRO A 104 4.79 4.18 -11.09
C PRO A 104 4.92 5.44 -11.94
N SER A 105 6.16 5.94 -12.11
CA SER A 105 6.47 7.01 -13.05
C SER A 105 6.50 6.50 -14.49
N GLU A 106 6.50 7.41 -15.46
CA GLU A 106 6.68 7.10 -16.86
C GLU A 106 7.95 6.27 -17.10
N GLY A 107 7.81 5.16 -17.83
CA GLY A 107 8.89 4.19 -18.07
C GLY A 107 9.04 3.10 -16.99
N PHE A 108 8.28 3.19 -15.88
CA PHE A 108 8.29 2.22 -14.78
C PHE A 108 6.95 1.49 -14.59
N GLU A 109 6.06 1.49 -15.56
CA GLU A 109 4.73 0.87 -15.51
C GLU A 109 4.78 -0.65 -15.28
N TYR A 110 5.94 -1.26 -15.50
CA TYR A 110 6.20 -2.66 -15.16
C TYR A 110 6.29 -2.92 -13.65
N CYS A 111 6.52 -1.87 -12.84
CA CYS A 111 6.44 -1.92 -11.37
C CYS A 111 4.97 -1.98 -10.92
N LYS A 112 4.27 -3.09 -11.19
CA LYS A 112 2.87 -3.25 -10.87
C LYS A 112 2.63 -3.31 -9.36
N LEU A 113 1.38 -3.15 -8.95
CA LEU A 113 0.93 -3.07 -7.56
C LEU A 113 1.56 -4.12 -6.61
N PRO A 114 1.59 -5.44 -6.93
CA PRO A 114 2.18 -6.43 -6.03
C PRO A 114 3.68 -6.20 -5.78
N PHE A 115 4.42 -5.84 -6.83
CA PHE A 115 5.84 -5.52 -6.71
C PHE A 115 6.04 -4.22 -5.93
N THR A 116 5.38 -3.14 -6.33
CA THR A 116 5.47 -1.83 -5.67
C THR A 116 5.22 -1.94 -4.17
N PHE A 117 4.18 -2.66 -3.76
CA PHE A 117 3.86 -2.86 -2.35
C PHE A 117 4.99 -3.56 -1.58
N GLN A 118 5.45 -4.71 -2.06
CA GLN A 118 6.52 -5.46 -1.38
C GLN A 118 7.85 -4.72 -1.42
N PHE A 119 8.17 -4.10 -2.54
CA PHE A 119 9.40 -3.36 -2.74
C PHE A 119 9.50 -2.15 -1.82
N LEU A 120 8.46 -1.34 -1.73
CA LEU A 120 8.45 -0.18 -0.85
C LEU A 120 8.40 -0.54 0.64
N LYS A 121 7.86 -1.70 1.01
CA LYS A 121 7.95 -2.21 2.39
C LYS A 121 9.37 -2.46 2.86
N MET A 122 10.30 -2.71 1.95
CA MET A 122 11.72 -2.89 2.27
C MET A 122 12.46 -1.56 2.38
N ALA A 123 11.90 -0.49 1.82
CA ALA A 123 12.50 0.85 1.91
C ALA A 123 12.41 1.41 3.33
N ASN A 124 13.51 1.97 3.84
CA ASN A 124 13.57 2.47 5.21
C ASN A 124 13.03 3.92 5.31
N PHE A 125 11.75 4.12 5.04
CA PHE A 125 11.11 5.43 5.19
C PHE A 125 11.16 5.97 6.61
N ARG A 126 11.22 5.08 7.62
CA ARG A 126 11.28 5.49 9.02
C ARG A 126 12.56 6.24 9.38
N ALA A 127 13.67 5.97 8.70
CA ALA A 127 14.95 6.62 8.93
C ALA A 127 14.94 8.11 8.53
N VAL A 128 14.09 8.51 7.59
CA VAL A 128 14.03 9.88 7.07
C VAL A 128 12.84 10.69 7.61
N ARG A 129 12.21 10.19 8.70
CA ARG A 129 11.14 10.92 9.39
C ARG A 129 11.70 12.17 10.09
N THR A 130 10.89 13.21 10.15
CA THR A 130 11.14 14.44 10.87
C THR A 130 10.14 14.60 12.01
N GLY A 131 10.44 15.49 12.98
CA GLY A 131 9.57 15.79 14.10
C GLY A 131 9.66 14.78 15.26
N ALA A 132 10.35 15.17 16.35
CA ALA A 132 10.58 14.31 17.52
C ALA A 132 9.26 13.96 18.27
N ALA A 133 8.38 14.94 18.48
CA ALA A 133 7.12 14.75 19.22
C ALA A 133 6.01 14.15 18.35
N GLN A 134 5.97 14.51 17.08
CA GLN A 134 5.01 13.99 16.11
C GLN A 134 5.75 13.61 14.83
N PRO A 135 6.16 12.34 14.70
CA PRO A 135 6.87 11.87 13.52
C PRO A 135 6.06 12.10 12.25
N GLN A 136 6.70 12.62 11.23
CA GLN A 136 6.09 12.82 9.92
C GLN A 136 7.10 12.56 8.81
N LEU A 137 6.58 12.12 7.69
CA LEU A 137 7.29 11.96 6.44
C LEU A 137 6.85 13.08 5.50
N THR A 138 7.79 13.75 4.87
CA THR A 138 7.52 14.83 3.91
C THR A 138 7.92 14.40 2.51
N ASN A 139 7.40 15.06 1.47
CA ASN A 139 7.88 14.83 0.11
C ASN A 139 9.40 14.96 0.04
N GLN A 140 9.95 16.02 0.62
CA GLN A 140 11.38 16.27 0.60
C GLN A 140 12.20 15.14 1.25
N SER A 141 11.72 14.56 2.36
CA SER A 141 12.41 13.44 3.00
C SER A 141 12.30 12.14 2.21
N ILE A 142 11.19 11.90 1.49
CA ILE A 142 11.04 10.72 0.64
C ILE A 142 12.05 10.73 -0.52
N HIS A 143 12.34 11.89 -1.10
CA HIS A 143 13.31 12.04 -2.20
C HIS A 143 14.73 11.59 -1.82
N THR A 144 15.05 11.53 -0.52
CA THR A 144 16.35 11.07 -0.03
C THR A 144 16.43 9.55 0.17
N VAL A 145 15.34 8.82 -0.06
CA VAL A 145 15.32 7.36 0.13
C VAL A 145 15.80 6.66 -1.13
N ASP A 146 16.95 6.01 -0.99
CA ASP A 146 17.51 5.16 -2.05
C ASP A 146 17.01 3.72 -1.90
N VAL A 147 16.83 3.06 -3.03
CA VAL A 147 16.45 1.66 -3.16
C VAL A 147 17.29 0.97 -4.25
N ILE A 148 17.42 -0.34 -4.15
CA ILE A 148 18.12 -1.13 -5.16
C ILE A 148 17.06 -1.78 -6.04
N LEU A 149 16.85 -1.23 -7.24
CA LEU A 149 15.84 -1.66 -8.19
C LEU A 149 16.33 -2.88 -8.98
N PRO A 150 15.63 -4.02 -8.94
CA PRO A 150 15.93 -5.17 -9.80
C PRO A 150 15.74 -4.84 -11.28
N ASN A 151 16.35 -5.65 -12.16
CA ASN A 151 16.11 -5.50 -13.58
C ASN A 151 14.63 -5.75 -13.95
N LYS A 152 14.17 -5.10 -15.01
CA LYS A 152 12.77 -5.12 -15.46
C LYS A 152 12.22 -6.53 -15.65
N ASN A 153 12.99 -7.44 -16.27
CA ASN A 153 12.55 -8.81 -16.52
C ASN A 153 12.23 -9.56 -15.22
N LEU A 154 13.05 -9.39 -14.18
CA LEU A 154 12.82 -10.01 -12.88
C LEU A 154 11.56 -9.44 -12.20
N ILE A 155 11.34 -8.13 -12.30
CA ILE A 155 10.13 -7.48 -11.77
C ILE A 155 8.88 -8.02 -12.47
N GLU A 156 8.90 -8.12 -13.81
CA GLU A 156 7.78 -8.65 -14.58
C GLU A 156 7.49 -10.12 -14.24
N LYS A 157 8.52 -10.95 -14.07
CA LYS A 157 8.37 -12.34 -13.60
C LYS A 157 7.74 -12.40 -12.20
N PHE A 158 8.19 -11.55 -11.29
CA PHE A 158 7.62 -11.46 -9.94
C PHE A 158 6.14 -11.06 -9.98
N CYS A 159 5.80 -10.03 -10.74
CA CYS A 159 4.42 -9.58 -10.90
C CYS A 159 3.53 -10.70 -11.46
N SER A 160 4.00 -11.39 -12.50
CA SER A 160 3.25 -12.50 -13.11
C SER A 160 3.01 -13.66 -12.13
N ALA A 161 3.98 -13.97 -11.28
CA ALA A 161 3.86 -15.02 -10.27
C ALA A 161 2.93 -14.64 -9.11
N THR A 162 2.80 -13.34 -8.79
CA THR A 162 2.11 -12.89 -7.57
C THR A 162 0.75 -12.26 -7.80
N ILE A 163 0.39 -11.91 -9.04
CA ILE A 163 -0.86 -11.21 -9.32
C ILE A 163 -2.09 -12.03 -8.89
N GLY A 164 -2.11 -13.34 -9.16
CA GLY A 164 -3.20 -14.22 -8.74
C GLY A 164 -3.33 -14.35 -7.22
N MET A 165 -2.23 -14.28 -6.49
CA MET A 165 -2.24 -14.26 -5.02
C MET A 165 -2.84 -12.96 -4.50
N ASN A 166 -2.48 -11.83 -5.11
CA ASN A 166 -3.03 -10.53 -4.75
C ASN A 166 -4.55 -10.48 -4.97
N ASP A 167 -5.03 -10.97 -6.11
CA ASP A 167 -6.46 -11.05 -6.41
C ASP A 167 -7.22 -11.93 -5.41
N THR A 168 -6.60 -13.03 -4.98
CA THR A 168 -7.15 -13.93 -3.96
C THR A 168 -7.24 -13.24 -2.60
N ILE A 169 -6.21 -12.49 -2.19
CA ILE A 169 -6.22 -11.70 -0.95
C ILE A 169 -7.37 -10.68 -0.97
N ILE A 170 -7.56 -9.99 -2.09
CA ILE A 170 -8.64 -9.00 -2.24
C ILE A 170 -10.00 -9.68 -2.08
N LYS A 171 -10.23 -10.82 -2.74
CA LYS A 171 -11.47 -11.60 -2.62
C LYS A 171 -11.75 -12.04 -1.18
N TYR A 172 -10.74 -12.57 -0.49
CA TYR A 172 -10.92 -12.99 0.90
C TYR A 172 -11.21 -11.82 1.84
N ARG A 173 -10.58 -10.66 1.65
CA ARG A 173 -10.89 -9.46 2.43
C ARG A 173 -12.32 -8.98 2.23
N GLU A 174 -12.83 -9.02 1.01
CA GLU A 174 -14.22 -8.67 0.74
C GLU A 174 -15.18 -9.70 1.36
N GLN A 175 -14.88 -10.99 1.29
CA GLN A 175 -15.67 -12.02 1.97
C GLN A 175 -15.68 -11.82 3.49
N ILE A 176 -14.53 -11.52 4.11
CA ILE A 176 -14.45 -11.25 5.55
C ILE A 176 -15.31 -10.03 5.90
N ARG A 177 -15.28 -8.95 5.10
CA ARG A 177 -16.11 -7.77 5.29
C ARG A 177 -17.59 -8.12 5.30
N LEU A 178 -18.06 -8.83 4.25
CA LEU A 178 -19.45 -9.24 4.10
C LEU A 178 -19.91 -10.17 5.22
N LEU A 179 -19.09 -11.14 5.61
CA LEU A 179 -19.39 -12.06 6.72
C LEU A 179 -19.45 -11.33 8.07
N THR A 180 -18.55 -10.36 8.28
CA THR A 180 -18.56 -9.52 9.49
C THR A 180 -19.84 -8.70 9.55
N GLU A 181 -20.21 -8.06 8.45
CA GLU A 181 -21.46 -7.30 8.35
C GLU A 181 -22.70 -8.18 8.58
N ALA A 182 -22.73 -9.37 7.99
CA ALA A 182 -23.81 -10.33 8.19
C ALA A 182 -23.91 -10.77 9.65
N ARG A 183 -22.79 -11.10 10.29
CA ARG A 183 -22.73 -11.43 11.72
C ARG A 183 -23.29 -10.29 12.57
N ASP A 184 -22.81 -9.07 12.35
CA ASP A 184 -23.18 -7.91 13.20
C ASP A 184 -24.67 -7.53 13.02
N ARG A 185 -25.28 -7.84 11.88
CA ARG A 185 -26.73 -7.68 11.66
C ARG A 185 -27.57 -8.81 12.25
N LEU A 186 -27.08 -10.05 12.23
CA LEU A 186 -27.84 -11.23 12.65
C LEU A 186 -27.68 -11.52 14.15
N LEU A 187 -26.52 -11.33 14.73
CA LEU A 187 -26.24 -11.70 16.10
C LEU A 187 -27.19 -11.02 17.12
N PRO A 188 -27.48 -9.71 17.06
CA PRO A 188 -28.44 -9.07 17.94
C PRO A 188 -29.85 -9.66 17.80
N LYS A 189 -30.28 -10.03 16.59
CA LYS A 189 -31.60 -10.60 16.31
C LYS A 189 -31.75 -12.03 16.84
N LEU A 190 -30.67 -12.81 16.77
CA LEU A 190 -30.63 -14.14 17.38
C LEU A 190 -30.67 -14.04 18.92
N MET A 191 -29.90 -13.10 19.49
CA MET A 191 -29.86 -12.92 20.94
C MET A 191 -31.17 -12.37 21.52
N SER A 192 -31.92 -11.58 20.75
CA SER A 192 -33.25 -11.08 21.14
C SER A 192 -34.38 -12.08 20.92
N GLY A 193 -34.12 -13.20 20.25
CA GLY A 193 -35.15 -14.18 19.85
C GLY A 193 -36.06 -13.72 18.70
N GLU A 194 -35.68 -12.63 18.00
CA GLU A 194 -36.37 -12.12 16.81
C GLU A 194 -36.25 -13.12 15.64
N ILE A 195 -35.14 -13.85 15.61
CA ILE A 195 -34.89 -14.94 14.63
C ILE A 195 -34.51 -16.18 15.42
N THR A 196 -35.07 -17.32 15.03
CA THR A 196 -34.67 -18.66 15.54
C THR A 196 -34.01 -19.43 14.39
N ILE A 197 -33.06 -20.30 14.72
CA ILE A 197 -32.39 -21.24 13.79
C ILE A 197 -33.26 -22.51 13.66
#